data_4f8402973d459c2090250ea1294b4b4c
#
_entry.id   4f8402973d459c2090250ea1294b4b4c
#
_cell.length_a   1.000
_cell.length_b   1.000
_cell.length_c   1.000
_cell.angle_alpha   90.00
_cell.angle_beta   90.00
_cell.angle_gamma   90.00
#
_symmetry.space_group_name_H-M   'P 1'
#
loop_
_entity.id
_entity.type
_entity.pdbx_description
1 polymer ?
#
loop_
_entity_poly.entity_id
_entity_poly.type
_entity_poly.pdbx_seq_one_letter_code
_entity_poly.pdbx_strand_id
1 'polypeptide(L)'
;GDEIAGNITLSIKNEAHTDMDKFLQEKQRKIGIQIVMLVTVFAITLIILYFMMKTNVVTRMQDLGVYRMLGISKHSIMAMFAWENIVITSYTSLVGVIATTAVTWVLSRIPSLGMEYDYPWQILIATIAALYLFNVVIGILPVRKMLRLPPAQLAAKYDF
;
A
#
# COMPACT_ATOMS: atom_id res chain seq x y z
N GLY A 1 -51.90 9.50 -36.28
CA GLY A 1 -50.46 9.87 -36.37
C GLY A 1 -49.80 10.05 -35.00
N ASP A 2 -50.51 10.59 -34.03
CA ASP A 2 -49.95 11.01 -32.74
C ASP A 2 -49.68 9.82 -31.77
N GLU A 3 -50.47 8.74 -31.88
CA GLU A 3 -50.31 7.56 -31.03
C GLU A 3 -49.04 6.77 -31.37
N ILE A 4 -48.70 6.72 -32.67
CA ILE A 4 -47.49 6.03 -33.14
C ILE A 4 -46.24 6.84 -32.74
N ALA A 5 -46.28 8.16 -32.82
CA ALA A 5 -45.19 9.03 -32.39
C ALA A 5 -44.96 8.95 -30.88
N GLY A 6 -46.01 8.85 -30.07
CA GLY A 6 -45.95 8.66 -28.64
C GLY A 6 -45.29 7.31 -28.23
N ASN A 7 -45.69 6.23 -28.91
CA ASN A 7 -45.10 4.90 -28.67
C ASN A 7 -43.62 4.82 -29.06
N ILE A 8 -43.21 5.46 -30.15
CA ILE A 8 -41.82 5.50 -30.58
C ILE A 8 -40.95 6.31 -29.60
N THR A 9 -41.45 7.45 -29.13
CA THR A 9 -40.71 8.26 -28.11
C THR A 9 -40.57 7.56 -26.77
N LEU A 10 -41.58 6.81 -26.32
CA LEU A 10 -41.53 5.99 -25.12
C LEU A 10 -40.55 4.81 -25.27
N SER A 11 -40.53 4.17 -26.43
CA SER A 11 -39.58 3.07 -26.73
C SER A 11 -38.13 3.57 -26.72
N ILE A 12 -37.83 4.67 -27.38
CA ILE A 12 -36.48 5.29 -27.42
C ILE A 12 -36.05 5.69 -26.02
N LYS A 13 -36.95 6.25 -25.21
CA LYS A 13 -36.67 6.64 -23.85
C LYS A 13 -36.37 5.45 -22.95
N ASN A 14 -37.11 4.36 -23.09
CA ASN A 14 -36.85 3.12 -22.35
C ASN A 14 -35.55 2.45 -22.74
N GLU A 15 -35.22 2.42 -24.05
CA GLU A 15 -33.92 1.90 -24.51
C GLU A 15 -32.76 2.73 -23.94
N ALA A 16 -32.86 4.05 -24.00
CA ALA A 16 -31.84 4.96 -23.45
C ALA A 16 -31.65 4.79 -21.94
N HIS A 17 -32.74 4.59 -21.17
CA HIS A 17 -32.65 4.28 -19.75
C HIS A 17 -32.01 2.92 -19.47
N THR A 18 -32.38 1.89 -20.23
CA THR A 18 -31.82 0.55 -20.08
C THR A 18 -30.34 0.49 -20.41
N ASP A 19 -29.90 1.23 -21.43
CA ASP A 19 -28.48 1.30 -21.81
C ASP A 19 -27.67 2.11 -20.80
N MET A 20 -28.24 3.18 -20.24
CA MET A 20 -27.63 3.92 -19.15
C MET A 20 -27.45 3.06 -17.90
N ASP A 21 -28.46 2.29 -17.51
CA ASP A 21 -28.40 1.39 -16.35
C ASP A 21 -27.37 0.28 -16.55
N LYS A 22 -27.28 -0.31 -17.74
CA LYS A 22 -26.22 -1.28 -18.08
C LYS A 22 -24.85 -0.67 -18.00
N PHE A 23 -24.67 0.54 -18.55
CA PHE A 23 -23.39 1.27 -18.48
C PHE A 23 -22.96 1.56 -17.04
N LEU A 24 -23.90 2.01 -16.19
CA LEU A 24 -23.62 2.27 -14.78
C LEU A 24 -23.28 0.98 -14.02
N GLN A 25 -24.01 -0.10 -14.26
CA GLN A 25 -23.71 -1.40 -13.65
C GLN A 25 -22.35 -1.94 -14.08
N GLU A 26 -22.01 -1.83 -15.35
CA GLU A 26 -20.71 -2.26 -15.85
C GLU A 26 -19.56 -1.43 -15.26
N LYS A 27 -19.76 -0.12 -15.13
CA LYS A 27 -18.80 0.78 -14.48
C LYS A 27 -18.61 0.44 -13.00
N GLN A 28 -19.72 0.20 -12.28
CA GLN A 28 -19.66 -0.20 -10.87
C GLN A 28 -18.96 -1.55 -10.69
N ARG A 29 -19.22 -2.52 -11.57
CA ARG A 29 -18.55 -3.82 -11.54
C ARG A 29 -17.04 -3.70 -11.78
N LYS A 30 -16.62 -2.88 -12.75
CA LYS A 30 -15.20 -2.61 -13.02
C LYS A 30 -14.51 -1.97 -11.82
N ILE A 31 -15.13 -0.96 -11.22
CA ILE A 31 -14.63 -0.31 -9.99
C ILE A 31 -14.54 -1.31 -8.83
N GLY A 32 -15.55 -2.16 -8.64
CA GLY A 32 -15.56 -3.19 -7.61
C GLY A 32 -14.38 -4.17 -7.76
N ILE A 33 -14.14 -4.66 -8.97
CA ILE A 33 -13.00 -5.55 -9.25
C ILE A 33 -11.67 -4.84 -8.97
N GLN A 34 -11.52 -3.58 -9.39
CA GLN A 34 -10.30 -2.81 -9.14
C GLN A 34 -10.04 -2.61 -7.64
N ILE A 35 -11.07 -2.32 -6.85
CA ILE A 35 -10.96 -2.18 -5.39
C ILE A 35 -10.54 -3.51 -4.75
N VAL A 36 -11.12 -4.62 -5.14
CA VAL A 36 -10.77 -5.96 -4.62
C VAL A 36 -9.31 -6.27 -4.94
N MET A 37 -8.86 -6.04 -6.16
CA MET A 37 -7.46 -6.23 -6.55
C MET A 37 -6.51 -5.35 -5.72
N LEU A 38 -6.84 -4.08 -5.55
CA LEU A 38 -6.04 -3.13 -4.77
C LEU A 38 -5.94 -3.58 -3.31
N VAL A 39 -7.04 -3.95 -2.68
CA VAL A 39 -7.07 -4.45 -1.30
C VAL A 39 -6.25 -5.73 -1.15
N THR A 40 -6.36 -6.64 -2.10
CA THR A 40 -5.60 -7.90 -2.08
C THR A 40 -4.09 -7.66 -2.17
N VAL A 41 -3.65 -6.83 -3.13
CA VAL A 41 -2.23 -6.47 -3.28
C VAL A 41 -1.72 -5.76 -2.03
N PHE A 42 -2.51 -4.84 -1.47
CA PHE A 42 -2.17 -4.14 -0.25
C PHE A 42 -2.01 -5.09 0.95
N ALA A 43 -2.94 -6.03 1.12
CA ALA A 43 -2.86 -7.03 2.19
C ALA A 43 -1.60 -7.92 2.07
N ILE A 44 -1.29 -8.40 0.85
CA ILE A 44 -0.08 -9.19 0.59
C ILE A 44 1.17 -8.37 0.92
N THR A 45 1.21 -7.10 0.52
CA THR A 45 2.33 -6.19 0.80
C THR A 45 2.55 -6.01 2.30
N LEU A 46 1.48 -5.84 3.08
CA LEU A 46 1.57 -5.73 4.55
C LEU A 46 2.13 -7.01 5.19
N ILE A 47 1.72 -8.18 4.71
CA ILE A 47 2.24 -9.47 5.18
C ILE A 47 3.73 -9.60 4.89
N ILE A 48 4.16 -9.29 3.68
CA ILE A 48 5.57 -9.33 3.28
C ILE A 48 6.40 -8.36 4.12
N LEU A 49 5.94 -7.12 4.30
CA LEU A 49 6.60 -6.13 5.15
C LEU A 49 6.75 -6.62 6.59
N TYR A 50 5.70 -7.20 7.15
CA TYR A 50 5.75 -7.75 8.51
C TYR A 50 6.82 -8.85 8.64
N PHE A 51 6.85 -9.81 7.72
CA PHE A 51 7.84 -10.89 7.75
C PHE A 51 9.26 -10.36 7.53
N MET A 52 9.45 -9.44 6.60
CA MET A 52 10.75 -8.82 6.33
C MET A 52 11.29 -8.08 7.54
N MET A 53 10.44 -7.29 8.21
CA MET A 53 10.80 -6.59 9.44
C MET A 53 11.10 -7.55 10.59
N LYS A 54 10.29 -8.59 10.75
CA LYS A 54 10.54 -9.62 11.76
C LYS A 54 11.90 -10.28 11.55
N THR A 55 12.23 -10.67 10.32
CA THR A 55 13.52 -11.30 9.97
C THR A 55 14.67 -10.34 10.25
N ASN A 56 14.57 -9.07 9.83
CA ASN A 56 15.61 -8.07 10.05
C ASN A 56 15.89 -7.84 11.54
N VAL A 57 14.84 -7.80 12.37
CA VAL A 57 15.00 -7.67 13.83
C VAL A 57 15.63 -8.93 14.45
N VAL A 58 15.21 -10.12 14.00
CA VAL A 58 15.77 -11.40 14.51
C VAL A 58 17.26 -11.50 14.19
N THR A 59 17.67 -11.13 12.99
CA THR A 59 19.09 -11.17 12.55
C THR A 59 19.97 -10.22 13.40
N ARG A 60 19.42 -9.13 13.91
CA ARG A 60 20.15 -8.13 14.73
C ARG A 60 19.95 -8.30 16.24
N MET A 61 19.42 -9.45 16.67
CA MET A 61 19.12 -9.67 18.10
C MET A 61 20.34 -9.65 18.99
N GLN A 62 21.47 -10.18 18.54
CA GLN A 62 22.72 -10.16 19.29
C GLN A 62 23.17 -8.72 19.54
N ASP A 63 23.12 -7.87 18.51
CA ASP A 63 23.48 -6.44 18.62
C ASP A 63 22.54 -5.72 19.62
N LEU A 64 21.23 -6.02 19.58
CA LEU A 64 20.26 -5.47 20.52
C LEU A 64 20.55 -5.87 21.97
N GLY A 65 20.99 -7.11 22.19
CA GLY A 65 21.43 -7.59 23.50
C GLY A 65 22.63 -6.80 24.02
N VAL A 66 23.64 -6.59 23.17
CA VAL A 66 24.84 -5.78 23.49
C VAL A 66 24.47 -4.34 23.79
N TYR A 67 23.63 -3.69 22.99
CA TYR A 67 23.19 -2.31 23.25
C TYR A 67 22.48 -2.17 24.59
N ARG A 68 21.68 -3.15 24.98
CA ARG A 68 21.01 -3.14 26.29
C ARG A 68 21.96 -3.38 27.45
N MET A 69 23.01 -4.22 27.29
CA MET A 69 24.05 -4.40 28.30
C MET A 69 24.90 -3.15 28.47
N LEU A 70 25.10 -2.35 27.43
CA LEU A 70 25.75 -1.04 27.45
C LEU A 70 24.87 0.07 28.08
N GLY A 71 23.63 -0.26 28.51
CA GLY A 71 22.74 0.69 29.17
C GLY A 71 21.90 1.56 28.22
N ILE A 72 21.88 1.27 26.91
CA ILE A 72 21.08 2.03 25.96
C ILE A 72 19.59 1.80 26.23
N SER A 73 18.82 2.88 26.29
CA SER A 73 17.39 2.83 26.60
C SER A 73 16.60 2.13 25.50
N LYS A 74 15.52 1.44 25.87
CA LYS A 74 14.59 0.79 24.91
C LYS A 74 14.04 1.79 23.90
N HIS A 75 13.82 3.03 24.33
CA HIS A 75 13.29 4.09 23.47
C HIS A 75 14.29 4.50 22.41
N SER A 76 15.58 4.63 22.76
CA SER A 76 16.64 4.96 21.82
C SER A 76 16.81 3.88 20.75
N ILE A 77 16.72 2.60 21.16
CA ILE A 77 16.78 1.47 20.21
C ILE A 77 15.58 1.51 19.26
N MET A 78 14.37 1.71 19.77
CA MET A 78 13.17 1.83 18.92
C MET A 78 13.27 3.02 17.95
N ALA A 79 13.80 4.16 18.41
CA ALA A 79 14.00 5.33 17.57
C ALA A 79 14.99 5.06 16.44
N MET A 80 16.09 4.35 16.73
CA MET A 80 17.07 3.97 15.72
C MET A 80 16.45 3.13 14.60
N PHE A 81 15.65 2.10 14.97
CA PHE A 81 14.94 1.28 13.97
C PHE A 81 13.87 2.07 13.20
N ALA A 82 13.17 2.99 13.87
CA ALA A 82 12.19 3.84 13.20
C ALA A 82 12.85 4.75 12.17
N TRP A 83 13.99 5.37 12.50
CA TRP A 83 14.76 6.20 11.57
C TRP A 83 15.29 5.38 10.37
N GLU A 84 15.85 4.20 10.62
CA GLU A 84 16.30 3.29 9.56
C GLU A 84 15.15 2.97 8.58
N ASN A 85 13.98 2.64 9.12
CA ASN A 85 12.79 2.37 8.32
C ASN A 85 12.32 3.59 7.52
N ILE A 86 12.34 4.77 8.10
CA ILE A 86 11.98 6.02 7.42
C ILE A 86 12.92 6.28 6.24
N VAL A 87 14.23 6.11 6.43
CA VAL A 87 15.23 6.32 5.37
C VAL A 87 15.03 5.32 4.23
N ILE A 88 14.88 4.04 4.55
CA ILE A 88 14.63 3.00 3.54
C ILE A 88 13.32 3.26 2.79
N THR A 89 12.26 3.62 3.52
CA THR A 89 10.95 3.92 2.92
C THR A 89 11.02 5.15 2.01
N SER A 90 11.78 6.18 2.41
CA SER A 90 11.98 7.38 1.59
C SER A 90 12.67 7.04 0.27
N TYR A 91 13.73 6.24 0.33
CA TYR A 91 14.45 5.83 -0.88
C TYR A 91 13.59 4.96 -1.79
N THR A 92 12.92 3.95 -1.25
CA THR A 92 12.08 3.03 -2.03
C THR A 92 10.84 3.73 -2.59
N SER A 93 10.22 4.66 -1.85
CA SER A 93 9.08 5.44 -2.35
C SER A 93 9.50 6.38 -3.47
N LEU A 94 10.68 7.01 -3.37
CA LEU A 94 11.21 7.86 -4.43
C LEU A 94 11.40 7.06 -5.74
N VAL A 95 12.07 5.92 -5.65
CA VAL A 95 12.28 5.03 -6.81
C VAL A 95 10.94 4.54 -7.37
N GLY A 96 10.00 4.16 -6.50
CA GLY A 96 8.67 3.72 -6.90
C GLY A 96 7.88 4.80 -7.62
N VAL A 97 7.89 6.04 -7.13
CA VAL A 97 7.22 7.18 -7.79
C VAL A 97 7.82 7.46 -9.17
N ILE A 98 9.15 7.47 -9.27
CA ILE A 98 9.82 7.70 -10.55
C ILE A 98 9.47 6.58 -11.54
N ALA A 99 9.56 5.32 -11.13
CA ALA A 99 9.24 4.17 -11.96
C ALA A 99 7.77 4.18 -12.42
N THR A 100 6.83 4.42 -11.51
CA THR A 100 5.39 4.47 -11.82
C THR A 100 5.08 5.62 -12.77
N THR A 101 5.65 6.80 -12.54
CA THR A 101 5.47 7.96 -13.41
C THR A 101 6.02 7.69 -14.80
N ALA A 102 7.21 7.08 -14.91
CA ALA A 102 7.81 6.73 -16.20
C ALA A 102 6.94 5.71 -16.96
N VAL A 103 6.47 4.66 -16.29
CA VAL A 103 5.60 3.65 -16.91
C VAL A 103 4.28 4.28 -17.39
N THR A 104 3.63 5.10 -16.54
CA THR A 104 2.38 5.77 -16.89
C THR A 104 2.57 6.71 -18.08
N TRP A 105 3.68 7.45 -18.10
CA TRP A 105 4.02 8.34 -19.22
C TRP A 105 4.23 7.56 -20.53
N VAL A 106 4.94 6.43 -20.49
CA VAL A 106 5.14 5.57 -21.67
C VAL A 106 3.80 5.01 -22.14
N LEU A 107 2.95 4.50 -21.23
CA LEU A 107 1.64 3.94 -21.57
C LEU A 107 0.70 4.99 -22.17
N SER A 108 0.75 6.24 -21.72
CA SER A 108 -0.06 7.33 -22.27
C SER A 108 0.31 7.70 -23.71
N ARG A 109 1.49 7.29 -24.20
CA ARG A 109 1.93 7.48 -25.59
C ARG A 109 1.38 6.43 -26.55
N ILE A 110 0.71 5.40 -26.05
CA ILE A 110 0.12 4.33 -26.88
C ILE A 110 -1.34 4.67 -27.15
N PRO A 111 -1.71 5.12 -28.39
CA PRO A 111 -3.07 5.59 -28.67
C PRO A 111 -4.13 4.50 -28.54
N SER A 112 -3.75 3.23 -28.72
CA SER A 112 -4.66 2.08 -28.63
C SER A 112 -5.20 1.83 -27.22
N LEU A 113 -4.57 2.40 -26.18
CA LEU A 113 -5.00 2.23 -24.78
C LEU A 113 -6.02 3.28 -24.34
N GLY A 114 -6.20 4.38 -25.11
CA GLY A 114 -7.18 5.43 -24.81
C GLY A 114 -7.03 6.05 -23.40
N MET A 115 -5.81 6.00 -22.83
CA MET A 115 -5.54 6.54 -21.49
C MET A 115 -5.25 8.04 -21.61
N GLU A 116 -6.16 8.86 -21.07
CA GLU A 116 -5.86 10.25 -20.81
C GLU A 116 -4.88 10.33 -19.62
N TYR A 117 -3.78 11.08 -19.80
CA TYR A 117 -2.79 11.30 -18.75
C TYR A 117 -3.29 12.36 -17.78
N ASP A 118 -4.10 11.91 -16.82
CA ASP A 118 -4.44 12.69 -15.63
C ASP A 118 -3.66 12.15 -14.44
N TYR A 119 -2.72 12.95 -13.92
CA TYR A 119 -1.84 12.49 -12.85
C TYR A 119 -2.53 12.62 -11.49
N PRO A 120 -2.83 11.50 -10.80
CA PRO A 120 -3.67 11.51 -9.60
C PRO A 120 -2.87 11.93 -8.35
N TRP A 121 -2.49 13.19 -8.24
CA TRP A 121 -1.69 13.72 -7.12
C TRP A 121 -2.26 13.40 -5.74
N GLN A 122 -3.58 13.46 -5.60
CA GLN A 122 -4.24 13.19 -4.32
C GLN A 122 -4.06 11.74 -3.90
N ILE A 123 -4.22 10.81 -4.82
CA ILE A 123 -4.05 9.38 -4.58
C ILE A 123 -2.59 9.07 -4.28
N LEU A 124 -1.65 9.68 -5.00
CA LEU A 124 -0.21 9.52 -4.78
C LEU A 124 0.18 9.96 -3.36
N ILE A 125 -0.21 11.16 -2.95
CA ILE A 125 0.09 11.69 -1.61
C ILE A 125 -0.53 10.82 -0.53
N ALA A 126 -1.79 10.41 -0.68
CA ALA A 126 -2.47 9.54 0.26
C ALA A 126 -1.79 8.18 0.38
N THR A 127 -1.36 7.60 -0.75
CA THR A 127 -0.65 6.32 -0.78
C THR A 127 0.72 6.41 -0.10
N ILE A 128 1.49 7.47 -0.37
CA ILE A 128 2.78 7.69 0.30
C ILE A 128 2.58 7.87 1.80
N ALA A 129 1.64 8.69 2.23
CA ALA A 129 1.35 8.92 3.65
C ALA A 129 0.94 7.61 4.35
N ALA A 130 0.06 6.82 3.74
CA ALA A 130 -0.34 5.51 4.24
C ALA A 130 0.86 4.55 4.33
N LEU A 131 1.72 4.51 3.32
CA LEU A 131 2.91 3.67 3.28
C LEU A 131 3.88 4.00 4.42
N TYR A 132 4.14 5.29 4.69
CA TYR A 132 4.96 5.71 5.84
C TYR A 132 4.34 5.31 7.17
N LEU A 133 3.04 5.58 7.34
CA LEU A 133 2.32 5.23 8.57
C LEU A 133 2.40 3.73 8.85
N PHE A 134 2.05 2.89 7.86
CA PHE A 134 2.08 1.44 8.01
C PHE A 134 3.49 0.90 8.22
N ASN A 135 4.50 1.44 7.53
CA ASN A 135 5.87 0.98 7.64
C ASN A 135 6.44 1.27 9.04
N VAL A 136 6.18 2.46 9.59
CA VAL A 136 6.60 2.80 10.96
C VAL A 136 5.89 1.91 11.99
N VAL A 137 4.57 1.72 11.85
CA VAL A 137 3.79 0.88 12.78
C VAL A 137 4.26 -0.58 12.72
N ILE A 138 4.36 -1.16 11.53
CA ILE A 138 4.77 -2.56 11.33
C ILE A 138 6.23 -2.76 11.75
N GLY A 139 7.10 -1.79 11.48
CA GLY A 139 8.51 -1.85 11.85
C GLY A 139 8.74 -1.82 13.36
N ILE A 140 7.95 -1.05 14.11
CA ILE A 140 8.08 -0.94 15.57
C ILE A 140 7.49 -2.14 16.31
N LEU A 141 6.44 -2.77 15.79
CA LEU A 141 5.73 -3.87 16.44
C LEU A 141 6.65 -5.04 16.87
N PRO A 142 7.47 -5.65 15.99
CA PRO A 142 8.36 -6.74 16.35
C PRO A 142 9.45 -6.29 17.32
N VAL A 143 10.02 -5.10 17.13
CA VAL A 143 11.04 -4.54 18.03
C VAL A 143 10.48 -4.35 19.44
N ARG A 144 9.28 -3.77 19.56
CA ARG A 144 8.61 -3.57 20.85
C ARG A 144 8.32 -4.89 21.58
N LYS A 145 7.90 -5.92 20.83
CA LYS A 145 7.63 -7.25 21.40
C LYS A 145 8.89 -7.89 21.95
N MET A 146 10.02 -7.76 21.25
CA MET A 146 11.29 -8.36 21.63
C MET A 146 11.97 -7.61 22.78
N LEU A 147 11.90 -6.28 22.81
CA LEU A 147 12.44 -5.48 23.89
C LEU A 147 11.70 -5.66 25.25
N ARG A 148 10.57 -6.34 25.27
CA ARG A 148 9.88 -6.75 26.51
C ARG A 148 10.57 -7.92 27.20
N LEU A 149 11.36 -8.73 26.49
CA LEU A 149 12.11 -9.84 27.08
C LEU A 149 13.30 -9.30 27.90
N PRO A 150 13.63 -9.95 29.03
CA PRO A 150 14.83 -9.58 29.79
C PRO A 150 16.11 -9.85 28.99
N PRO A 151 17.17 -9.05 29.18
CA PRO A 151 18.41 -9.15 28.39
C PRO A 151 19.06 -10.54 28.41
N ALA A 152 19.03 -11.20 29.56
CA ALA A 152 19.57 -12.55 29.73
C ALA A 152 18.86 -13.62 28.90
N GLN A 153 17.54 -13.48 28.68
CA GLN A 153 16.78 -14.40 27.83
C GLN A 153 16.96 -14.11 26.34
N LEU A 154 17.27 -12.87 25.98
CA LEU A 154 17.61 -12.50 24.60
C LEU A 154 18.93 -13.13 24.17
N ALA A 155 19.95 -13.14 25.04
CA ALA A 155 21.23 -13.78 24.76
C ALA A 155 21.11 -15.32 24.74
N ALA A 156 20.44 -15.93 25.71
CA ALA A 156 20.36 -17.39 25.86
C ALA A 156 19.46 -18.08 24.80
N LYS A 157 18.49 -17.41 24.23
CA LYS A 157 17.53 -18.01 23.29
C LYS A 157 18.08 -18.13 21.87
N TYR A 158 19.18 -17.46 21.56
CA TYR A 158 19.76 -17.36 20.22
C TYR A 158 21.29 -17.62 20.20
N ASP A 159 21.82 -18.19 21.30
CA ASP A 159 23.15 -18.81 21.29
C ASP A 159 23.03 -20.16 20.57
N PHE A 160 23.42 -20.16 19.30
CA PHE A 160 23.73 -21.37 18.53
C PHE A 160 25.20 -21.45 18.27
#